data_63a7a7eb515c0ea2fd2e30c9a2c528a1
#
_entry.id   63a7a7eb515c0ea2fd2e30c9a2c528a1
#
_cell.length_a   1.000
_cell.length_b   1.000
_cell.length_c   1.000
_cell.angle_alpha   90.00
_cell.angle_beta   90.00
_cell.angle_gamma   90.00
#
_symmetry.space_group_name_H-M   'P 1'
#
loop_
_entity.id
_entity.type
_entity.pdbx_description
1 polymer ?
#
loop_
_entity_poly.entity_id
_entity_poly.type
_entity_poly.pdbx_seq_one_letter_code
_entity_poly.pdbx_strand_id
1 'polypeptide(L)'
;MDIPKLIAAQRAYFETGATRDIAVRRRALQALQASVRRHEEVLCSALRADLGKSVVESYMTEIGIVAGEIRFALRNLKRWMRPRRVPTPLFAWPARSRVRYE
;
A
#
# COMPACT_ATOMS: atom_id res chain seq x y z
N MET A 1 11.43 -4.97 -21.20
CA MET A 1 11.18 -5.33 -19.78
C MET A 1 10.60 -6.74 -19.74
N ASP A 2 11.25 -7.66 -19.02
CA ASP A 2 10.81 -9.06 -18.90
C ASP A 2 9.82 -9.17 -17.72
N ILE A 3 8.53 -9.08 -18.02
CA ILE A 3 7.44 -9.09 -17.02
C ILE A 3 7.42 -10.43 -16.22
N PRO A 4 7.51 -11.61 -16.83
CA PRO A 4 7.57 -12.87 -16.11
C PRO A 4 8.70 -12.93 -15.09
N LYS A 5 9.89 -12.47 -15.45
CA LYS A 5 11.05 -12.41 -14.56
C LYS A 5 10.83 -11.45 -13.39
N LEU A 6 10.21 -10.30 -13.66
CA LEU A 6 9.88 -9.31 -12.62
C LEU A 6 8.88 -9.90 -11.60
N ILE A 7 7.83 -10.58 -12.09
CA ILE A 7 6.83 -11.23 -11.22
C ILE A 7 7.48 -12.34 -10.39
N ALA A 8 8.34 -13.15 -10.98
CA ALA A 8 9.05 -14.20 -10.25
C ALA A 8 9.93 -13.62 -9.13
N ALA A 9 10.65 -12.53 -9.39
CA ALA A 9 11.45 -11.84 -8.39
C ALA A 9 10.60 -11.26 -7.26
N GLN A 10 9.44 -10.68 -7.57
CA GLN A 10 8.52 -10.15 -6.56
C GLN A 10 7.93 -11.26 -5.68
N ARG A 11 7.57 -12.41 -6.26
CA ARG A 11 7.09 -13.57 -5.51
C ARG A 11 8.17 -14.12 -4.58
N ALA A 12 9.38 -14.31 -5.09
CA ALA A 12 10.50 -14.76 -4.27
C ALA A 12 10.76 -13.80 -3.09
N TYR A 13 10.70 -12.48 -3.31
CA TYR A 13 10.83 -11.51 -2.24
C TYR A 13 9.68 -11.59 -1.23
N PHE A 14 8.44 -11.76 -1.69
CA PHE A 14 7.27 -11.94 -0.81
C PHE A 14 7.40 -13.20 0.06
N GLU A 15 7.87 -14.30 -0.50
CA GLU A 15 8.07 -15.58 0.21
C GLU A 15 9.11 -15.49 1.33
N THR A 16 10.05 -14.55 1.26
CA THR A 16 10.99 -14.28 2.36
C THR A 16 10.29 -13.79 3.64
N GLY A 17 9.05 -13.33 3.54
CA GLY A 17 8.31 -12.72 4.64
C GLY A 17 8.76 -11.30 5.00
N ALA A 18 9.68 -10.69 4.26
CA ALA A 18 10.22 -9.35 4.52
C ALA A 18 9.12 -8.26 4.58
N THR A 19 8.02 -8.46 3.84
CA THR A 19 6.89 -7.52 3.81
C THR A 19 5.88 -7.70 4.93
N ARG A 20 6.06 -8.67 5.84
CA ARG A 20 5.13 -8.94 6.94
C ARG A 20 5.29 -7.97 8.12
N ASP A 21 6.49 -7.43 8.31
CA ASP A 21 6.77 -6.48 9.38
C ASP A 21 6.06 -5.14 9.11
N ILE A 22 5.32 -4.67 10.13
CA ILE A 22 4.62 -3.37 10.10
C ILE A 22 5.59 -2.20 9.88
N ALA A 23 6.79 -2.27 10.42
CA ALA A 23 7.80 -1.22 10.26
C ALA A 23 8.26 -1.11 8.80
N VAL A 24 8.40 -2.25 8.10
CA VAL A 24 8.73 -2.29 6.66
C VAL A 24 7.60 -1.64 5.85
N ARG A 25 6.36 -2.03 6.09
CA ARG A 25 5.19 -1.47 5.39
C ARG A 25 5.04 0.03 5.64
N ARG A 26 5.25 0.47 6.90
CA ARG A 26 5.20 1.89 7.27
C ARG A 26 6.27 2.69 6.55
N ARG A 27 7.52 2.22 6.54
CA ARG A 27 8.61 2.88 5.81
C ARG A 27 8.33 2.97 4.31
N ALA A 28 7.80 1.92 3.70
CA ALA A 28 7.44 1.93 2.28
C ALA A 28 6.38 2.99 1.97
N LEU A 29 5.32 3.09 2.78
CA LEU A 29 4.28 4.11 2.61
C LEU A 29 4.83 5.53 2.83
N GLN A 30 5.71 5.72 3.82
CA GLN A 30 6.36 7.02 4.06
C GLN A 30 7.29 7.41 2.91
N ALA A 31 8.04 6.45 2.35
CA ALA A 31 8.89 6.68 1.20
C ALA A 31 8.07 7.06 -0.04
N LEU A 32 6.94 6.37 -0.28
CA LEU A 32 6.00 6.72 -1.34
C LEU A 32 5.44 8.13 -1.16
N GLN A 33 5.02 8.50 0.06
CA GLN A 33 4.52 9.84 0.36
C GLN A 33 5.56 10.92 0.08
N ALA A 34 6.80 10.69 0.51
CA ALA A 34 7.92 11.61 0.25
C ALA A 34 8.22 11.72 -1.24
N SER A 35 8.16 10.59 -1.98
CA SER A 35 8.37 10.57 -3.43
C SER A 35 7.29 11.36 -4.18
N VAL A 36 6.02 11.15 -3.86
CA VAL A 36 4.90 11.90 -4.48
C VAL A 36 5.08 13.40 -4.27
N ARG A 37 5.40 13.83 -3.04
CA ARG A 37 5.64 15.26 -2.74
C ARG A 37 6.84 15.82 -3.50
N ARG A 38 7.92 15.06 -3.58
CA ARG A 38 9.15 15.51 -4.27
C ARG A 38 8.94 15.69 -5.77
N HIS A 39 8.09 14.88 -6.36
CA HIS A 39 7.84 14.86 -7.81
C HIS A 39 6.52 15.54 -8.21
N GLU A 40 5.90 16.32 -7.32
CA GLU A 40 4.60 16.95 -7.54
C GLU A 40 4.58 17.79 -8.82
N GLU A 41 5.60 18.61 -9.04
CA GLU A 41 5.71 19.45 -10.24
C GLU A 41 5.82 18.62 -11.53
N VAL A 42 6.61 17.55 -11.50
CA VAL A 42 6.79 16.65 -12.64
C VAL A 42 5.48 15.90 -12.93
N LEU A 43 4.78 15.44 -11.89
CA LEU A 43 3.48 14.81 -12.04
C LEU A 43 2.42 15.78 -12.61
N CYS A 44 2.37 17.01 -12.12
CA CYS A 44 1.50 18.05 -12.68
C CYS A 44 1.80 18.34 -14.14
N SER A 45 3.08 18.41 -14.50
CA SER A 45 3.51 18.63 -15.89
C SER A 45 3.10 17.48 -16.81
N ALA A 46 3.25 16.25 -16.36
CA ALA A 46 2.82 15.06 -17.09
C ALA A 46 1.29 15.03 -17.28
N LEU A 47 0.52 15.29 -16.23
CA LEU A 47 -0.95 15.36 -16.28
C LEU A 47 -1.44 16.48 -17.19
N ARG A 48 -0.73 17.61 -17.24
CA ARG A 48 -1.02 18.69 -18.18
C ARG A 48 -0.75 18.27 -19.62
N ALA A 49 0.36 17.59 -19.88
CA ALA A 49 0.71 17.12 -21.22
C ALA A 49 -0.27 16.07 -21.73
N ASP A 50 -0.67 15.11 -20.89
CA ASP A 50 -1.54 14.00 -21.29
C ASP A 50 -3.02 14.38 -21.34
N LEU A 51 -3.49 15.16 -20.36
CA LEU A 51 -4.92 15.39 -20.11
C LEU A 51 -5.32 16.86 -20.14
N GLY A 52 -4.37 17.79 -20.35
CA GLY A 52 -4.64 19.23 -20.34
C GLY A 52 -5.02 19.80 -18.96
N LYS A 53 -4.82 19.04 -17.87
CA LYS A 53 -5.22 19.46 -16.52
C LYS A 53 -4.39 20.65 -16.03
N SER A 54 -5.05 21.59 -15.34
CA SER A 54 -4.37 22.64 -14.59
C SER A 54 -3.66 22.06 -13.36
N VAL A 55 -2.75 22.82 -12.73
CA VAL A 55 -2.07 22.40 -11.50
C VAL A 55 -3.08 22.10 -10.38
N VAL A 56 -4.07 22.98 -10.22
CA VAL A 56 -5.11 22.82 -9.20
C VAL A 56 -5.93 21.57 -9.45
N GLU A 57 -6.36 21.33 -10.67
CA GLU A 57 -7.13 20.16 -11.07
C GLU A 57 -6.31 18.87 -10.88
N SER A 58 -5.04 18.86 -11.29
CA SER A 58 -4.12 17.74 -11.11
C SER A 58 -3.96 17.38 -9.64
N TYR A 59 -3.82 18.39 -8.77
CA TYR A 59 -3.72 18.16 -7.34
C TYR A 59 -5.04 17.62 -6.76
N MET A 60 -6.17 18.25 -7.05
CA MET A 60 -7.46 17.88 -6.49
C MET A 60 -7.95 16.48 -6.91
N THR A 61 -7.70 16.11 -8.16
CA THR A 61 -8.27 14.87 -8.74
C THR A 61 -7.30 13.69 -8.75
N GLU A 62 -6.00 13.92 -8.60
CA GLU A 62 -4.97 12.88 -8.70
C GLU A 62 -4.04 12.90 -7.47
N ILE A 63 -3.14 13.87 -7.40
CA ILE A 63 -2.04 13.89 -6.43
C ILE A 63 -2.55 13.97 -4.98
N GLY A 64 -3.52 14.86 -4.73
CA GLY A 64 -4.11 15.04 -3.40
C GLY A 64 -4.87 13.82 -2.92
N ILE A 65 -5.55 13.11 -3.83
CA ILE A 65 -6.24 11.85 -3.53
C ILE A 65 -5.22 10.79 -3.10
N VAL A 66 -4.17 10.57 -3.90
CA VAL A 66 -3.11 9.61 -3.57
C VAL A 66 -2.45 9.94 -2.23
N ALA A 67 -2.11 11.22 -2.00
CA ALA A 67 -1.54 11.67 -0.72
C ALA A 67 -2.50 11.46 0.46
N GLY A 68 -3.81 11.62 0.24
CA GLY A 68 -4.86 11.33 1.20
C GLY A 68 -4.93 9.85 1.56
N GLU A 69 -4.94 8.98 0.57
CA GLU A 69 -4.97 7.53 0.74
C GLU A 69 -3.73 7.00 1.46
N ILE A 70 -2.54 7.52 1.15
CA ILE A 70 -1.32 7.14 1.87
C ILE A 70 -1.43 7.51 3.36
N ARG A 71 -1.91 8.72 3.68
CA ARG A 71 -2.12 9.13 5.08
C ARG A 71 -3.16 8.26 5.78
N PHE A 72 -4.24 7.92 5.08
CA PHE A 72 -5.28 7.03 5.60
C PHE A 72 -4.71 5.64 5.88
N ALA A 73 -3.95 5.06 4.95
CA ALA A 73 -3.29 3.77 5.12
C ALA A 73 -2.32 3.79 6.31
N LEU A 74 -1.47 4.82 6.44
CA LEU A 74 -0.53 4.95 7.56
C LEU A 74 -1.23 4.98 8.94
N ARG A 75 -2.39 5.65 9.04
CA ARG A 75 -3.17 5.72 10.28
C ARG A 75 -3.84 4.39 10.63
N ASN A 76 -4.24 3.62 9.62
CA ASN A 76 -5.02 2.41 9.81
C ASN A 76 -4.19 1.12 9.73
N LEU A 77 -2.95 1.18 9.26
CA LEU A 77 -2.09 0.02 9.00
C LEU A 77 -2.03 -0.96 10.17
N LYS A 78 -1.80 -0.46 11.39
CA LYS A 78 -1.74 -1.28 12.61
C LYS A 78 -3.06 -2.02 12.87
N ARG A 79 -4.19 -1.34 12.64
CA ARG A 79 -5.53 -1.93 12.82
C ARG A 79 -5.79 -3.01 11.78
N TRP A 80 -5.45 -2.74 10.53
CA TRP A 80 -5.68 -3.67 9.42
C TRP A 80 -4.84 -4.93 9.52
N MET A 81 -3.63 -4.83 10.07
CA MET A 81 -2.73 -5.97 10.24
C MET A 81 -3.06 -6.83 11.47
N ARG A 82 -3.99 -6.40 12.33
CA ARG A 82 -4.36 -7.19 13.52
C ARG A 82 -5.03 -8.50 13.12
N PRO A 83 -4.57 -9.64 13.65
CA PRO A 83 -5.28 -10.90 13.50
C PRO A 83 -6.70 -10.77 14.08
N ARG A 84 -7.70 -11.22 13.35
CA ARG A 84 -9.08 -11.24 13.80
C ARG A 84 -9.45 -12.65 14.28
N ARG A 85 -9.96 -12.76 15.49
CA ARG A 85 -10.54 -14.01 15.99
C ARG A 85 -11.83 -14.31 15.25
N VAL A 86 -12.03 -15.56 14.87
CA VAL A 86 -13.25 -16.06 14.25
C VAL A 86 -13.77 -17.27 15.04
N PRO A 87 -15.08 -17.58 14.99
CA PRO A 87 -15.63 -18.75 15.65
C PRO A 87 -14.90 -20.02 15.24
N THR A 88 -14.62 -20.89 16.22
CA THR A 88 -14.03 -22.20 15.99
C THR A 88 -15.13 -23.25 16.11
N PRO A 89 -15.28 -24.20 15.17
CA PRO A 89 -16.24 -25.29 15.30
C PRO A 89 -16.04 -26.08 16.59
N LEU A 90 -17.14 -26.51 17.22
CA LEU A 90 -17.12 -27.22 18.50
C LEU A 90 -16.23 -28.47 18.51
N PHE A 91 -16.20 -29.21 17.40
CA PHE A 91 -15.37 -30.40 17.29
C PHE A 91 -13.86 -30.12 17.35
N ALA A 92 -13.45 -28.88 17.11
CA ALA A 92 -12.04 -28.45 17.15
C ALA A 92 -11.64 -27.87 18.53
N TRP A 93 -12.56 -27.80 19.49
CA TRP A 93 -12.25 -27.31 20.83
C TRP A 93 -11.16 -28.18 21.48
N PRO A 94 -10.14 -27.61 22.17
CA PRO A 94 -9.97 -26.22 22.60
C PRO A 94 -9.18 -25.33 21.62
N ALA A 95 -9.11 -25.64 20.33
CA ALA A 95 -8.42 -24.84 19.33
C ALA A 95 -9.03 -23.42 19.17
N ARG A 96 -8.26 -22.50 18.62
CA ARG A 96 -8.68 -21.12 18.35
C ARG A 96 -8.40 -20.75 16.90
N SER A 97 -9.41 -20.22 16.23
CA SER A 97 -9.31 -19.81 14.83
C SER A 97 -9.04 -18.30 14.71
N ARG A 98 -8.15 -17.91 13.80
CA ARG A 98 -7.82 -16.51 13.51
C ARG A 98 -7.62 -16.32 12.03
N VAL A 99 -8.07 -15.17 11.52
CA VAL A 99 -7.72 -14.67 10.18
C VAL A 99 -6.52 -13.74 10.33
N ARG A 100 -5.47 -14.00 9.54
CA ARG A 100 -4.29 -13.12 9.43
C ARG A 100 -4.28 -12.52 8.02
N TYR A 101 -3.88 -11.26 7.93
CA TYR A 101 -3.70 -10.55 6.66
C TYR A 101 -2.22 -10.51 6.32
N GLU A 102 -1.86 -11.01 5.15
CA GLU A 102 -0.48 -11.06 4.63
C GLU A 102 -0.26 -10.07 3.48
#